data_fe853a1a3b1d6becd73780ffb31d677e
#
_entry.id   fe853a1a3b1d6becd73780ffb31d677e
#
_cell.length_a   1.000
_cell.length_b   1.000
_cell.length_c   1.000
_cell.angle_alpha   90.00
_cell.angle_beta   90.00
_cell.angle_gamma   90.00
#
_symmetry.space_group_name_H-M   'P 1'
#
loop_
_entity.id
_entity.type
_entity.pdbx_description
1 polymer ?
#
loop_
_entity_poly.entity_id
_entity_poly.type
_entity_poly.pdbx_seq_one_letter_code
_entity_poly.pdbx_strand_id
1 'polypeptide(L)'
;MLSRYSLVFVFLSGLLHAQYTDQINSNRPGASIGAFAVGKGIIQFEGGFEYRKYKHEGYNNSTLDGTILFXSARWGFLSERLELTYQGSFMFDKLTNKISIKEIELERKGFLQNFLGVKYLIYDPFKKEEEINVYSWNANNGFKLKHLIPAVSITLGGNFIFGEDNPYPFGDVFNTLYRPIFFQNLNIPTEKEPFFSLRGVLATQSHFLGTWVFVTNFIYDRYLTEKTAKSYILTLTHTFHPLWSVYLENEGLFTERYNDQIFRTGAAYLLSDNIQLEGTIGVNTNSYPSALFVNLGVSYRLNFHKDFISAAEIEYKKSKKEEKELKKTMKKNNKAEKKRARKAKRN
;
A
#
# COMPACT_ATOMS: atom_id res chain seq x y z
N MET A 1 -31.95 -27.05 -7.39
CA MET A 1 -30.57 -26.54 -7.42
C MET A 1 -30.41 -25.01 -7.53
N LEU A 2 -31.42 -24.29 -7.95
CA LEU A 2 -31.39 -22.82 -8.10
C LEU A 2 -31.50 -22.02 -6.78
N SER A 3 -31.95 -22.66 -5.68
CA SER A 3 -32.21 -21.94 -4.42
C SER A 3 -30.95 -21.60 -3.59
N ARG A 4 -29.86 -22.32 -3.80
CA ARG A 4 -28.60 -22.10 -3.03
C ARG A 4 -27.76 -20.93 -3.54
N TYR A 5 -27.91 -20.56 -4.80
CA TYR A 5 -27.15 -19.43 -5.38
C TYR A 5 -27.86 -18.09 -5.15
N SER A 6 -29.17 -18.09 -4.93
CA SER A 6 -29.92 -16.86 -4.57
C SER A 6 -29.54 -16.32 -3.19
N LEU A 7 -29.15 -17.19 -2.25
CA LEU A 7 -28.76 -16.74 -0.90
C LEU A 7 -27.39 -16.02 -0.90
N VAL A 8 -26.50 -16.41 -1.80
CA VAL A 8 -25.19 -15.75 -1.93
C VAL A 8 -25.33 -14.35 -2.53
N PHE A 9 -26.30 -14.16 -3.44
CA PHE A 9 -26.54 -12.86 -4.08
C PHE A 9 -27.20 -11.84 -3.15
N VAL A 10 -28.05 -12.31 -2.23
CA VAL A 10 -28.74 -11.42 -1.25
C VAL A 10 -27.78 -10.92 -0.18
N PHE A 11 -26.74 -11.70 0.17
CA PHE A 11 -25.72 -11.25 1.13
C PHE A 11 -24.80 -10.16 0.55
N LEU A 12 -24.68 -10.06 -0.78
CA LEU A 12 -23.84 -9.04 -1.40
C LEU A 12 -24.51 -7.65 -1.50
N SER A 13 -25.82 -7.56 -1.38
CA SER A 13 -26.54 -6.31 -1.63
C SER A 13 -26.75 -5.41 -0.39
N GLY A 14 -26.41 -5.88 0.81
CA GLY A 14 -26.66 -5.15 2.05
C GLY A 14 -25.53 -4.33 2.62
N LEU A 15 -24.42 -4.10 1.87
CA LEU A 15 -23.17 -3.65 2.48
C LEU A 15 -22.50 -2.45 1.74
N LEU A 16 -23.28 -1.46 1.32
CA LEU A 16 -22.80 -0.44 0.39
C LEU A 16 -22.35 0.91 1.01
N HIS A 17 -21.87 0.93 2.25
CA HIS A 17 -21.30 2.16 2.79
C HIS A 17 -19.96 1.88 3.47
N ALA A 18 -18.86 2.10 2.76
CA ALA A 18 -17.55 2.23 3.35
C ALA A 18 -17.18 3.73 3.41
N GLN A 19 -16.34 4.08 4.35
CA GLN A 19 -15.93 5.46 4.56
C GLN A 19 -14.93 5.90 3.49
N TYR A 20 -15.30 6.87 2.69
CA TYR A 20 -14.41 7.55 1.77
C TYR A 20 -13.45 8.45 2.56
N THR A 21 -12.16 8.39 2.27
CA THR A 21 -11.18 9.30 2.85
C THR A 21 -10.75 10.34 1.82
N ASP A 22 -10.79 11.61 2.19
CA ASP A 22 -10.37 12.71 1.31
C ASP A 22 -8.85 12.70 1.07
N GLN A 23 -8.10 12.08 1.94
CA GLN A 23 -6.65 12.05 1.95
C GLN A 23 -6.11 10.71 1.44
N ILE A 24 -4.94 10.75 0.81
CA ILE A 24 -4.26 9.55 0.30
C ILE A 24 -3.98 8.55 1.44
N ASN A 25 -4.28 7.29 1.18
CA ASN A 25 -4.01 6.17 2.09
C ASN A 25 -3.04 5.20 1.40
N SER A 26 -1.75 5.51 1.49
CA SER A 26 -0.70 4.72 0.87
C SER A 26 -0.37 3.48 1.69
N ASN A 27 -0.02 2.38 1.01
CA ASN A 27 0.60 1.21 1.65
C ASN A 27 2.07 1.48 2.00
N ARG A 28 2.64 2.54 1.42
CA ARG A 28 4.04 2.92 1.62
C ARG A 28 4.15 3.87 2.81
N PRO A 29 5.33 3.99 3.45
CA PRO A 29 6.67 3.55 3.01
C PRO A 29 7.08 2.12 3.37
N GLY A 30 6.31 1.41 4.16
CA GLY A 30 6.61 0.03 4.53
C GLY A 30 6.32 -0.98 3.40
N ALA A 31 6.45 -2.25 3.74
CA ALA A 31 6.08 -3.36 2.88
C ALA A 31 4.66 -3.89 3.17
N SER A 32 4.05 -3.45 4.27
CA SER A 32 2.72 -3.92 4.67
C SER A 32 1.61 -3.38 3.76
N ILE A 33 0.59 -4.19 3.59
CA ILE A 33 -0.62 -3.84 2.84
C ILE A 33 -1.71 -3.49 3.85
N GLY A 34 -2.23 -2.27 3.78
CA GLY A 34 -3.33 -1.83 4.63
C GLY A 34 -4.62 -2.61 4.34
N ALA A 35 -5.49 -2.73 5.35
CA ALA A 35 -6.76 -3.44 5.19
C ALA A 35 -7.76 -2.69 4.30
N PHE A 36 -7.71 -1.36 4.28
CA PHE A 36 -8.69 -0.56 3.55
C PHE A 36 -8.41 -0.54 2.05
N ALA A 37 -9.46 -0.61 1.26
CA ALA A 37 -9.41 -0.34 -0.18
C ALA A 37 -9.32 1.18 -0.41
N VAL A 38 -8.83 1.59 -1.58
CA VAL A 38 -8.67 3.02 -1.92
C VAL A 38 -10.01 3.73 -2.12
N GLY A 39 -11.13 3.00 -2.25
CA GLY A 39 -12.45 3.58 -2.45
C GLY A 39 -12.83 3.68 -3.93
N LYS A 40 -14.12 3.66 -4.17
CA LYS A 40 -14.68 3.65 -5.53
C LYS A 40 -14.33 4.93 -6.30
N GLY A 41 -13.82 4.77 -7.53
CA GLY A 41 -13.47 5.89 -8.40
C GLY A 41 -12.11 6.50 -8.09
N ILE A 42 -11.30 5.82 -7.28
CA ILE A 42 -9.93 6.27 -6.97
C ILE A 42 -8.93 5.36 -7.68
N ILE A 43 -7.93 5.98 -8.27
CA ILE A 43 -6.75 5.29 -8.78
C ILE A 43 -5.55 5.86 -8.03
N GLN A 44 -4.78 5.00 -7.40
CA GLN A 44 -3.59 5.39 -6.66
C GLN A 44 -2.37 4.68 -7.26
N PHE A 45 -1.34 5.47 -7.51
CA PHE A 45 -0.04 4.98 -7.97
C PHE A 45 0.99 5.18 -6.87
N GLU A 46 1.83 4.21 -6.68
CA GLU A 46 2.95 4.27 -5.74
C GLU A 46 4.19 3.79 -6.48
N GLY A 47 5.29 4.49 -6.37
CA GLY A 47 6.49 4.10 -7.07
C GLY A 47 7.74 4.75 -6.52
N GLY A 48 8.86 4.20 -6.89
CA GLY A 48 10.13 4.70 -6.42
C GLY A 48 11.27 3.76 -6.75
N PHE A 49 12.35 3.95 -6.01
CA PHE A 49 13.52 3.09 -6.17
C PHE A 49 14.02 2.64 -4.79
N GLU A 50 14.60 1.44 -4.77
CA GLU A 50 15.21 0.85 -3.59
C GLU A 50 16.62 0.41 -3.94
N TYR A 51 17.59 0.81 -3.14
CA TYR A 51 18.94 0.25 -3.16
C TYR A 51 18.98 -0.91 -2.18
N ARG A 52 19.52 -2.03 -2.62
CA ARG A 52 19.56 -3.26 -1.83
C ARG A 52 20.96 -3.86 -1.91
N LYS A 53 21.56 -4.08 -0.75
CA LYS A 53 22.88 -4.70 -0.64
C LYS A 53 22.80 -5.97 0.18
N TYR A 54 23.31 -7.06 -0.37
CA TYR A 54 23.42 -8.34 0.33
C TYR A 54 24.86 -8.80 0.42
N LYS A 55 25.19 -9.49 1.52
CA LYS A 55 26.44 -10.22 1.69
C LYS A 55 26.11 -11.62 2.17
N HIS A 56 26.57 -12.64 1.47
CA HIS A 56 26.27 -14.05 1.76
C HIS A 56 27.57 -14.79 2.14
N GLU A 57 27.88 -14.85 3.44
CA GLU A 57 29.11 -15.44 3.95
C GLU A 57 29.21 -16.95 3.65
N GLY A 58 28.09 -17.68 3.69
CA GLY A 58 28.03 -19.10 3.37
C GLY A 58 28.24 -19.43 1.88
N TYR A 59 28.23 -18.44 0.99
CA TYR A 59 28.44 -18.61 -0.44
C TYR A 59 29.66 -17.81 -0.90
N ASN A 60 30.84 -18.23 -0.42
CA ASN A 60 32.15 -17.66 -0.83
C ASN A 60 32.22 -16.15 -0.64
N ASN A 61 31.63 -15.62 0.42
CA ASN A 61 31.52 -14.18 0.66
C ASN A 61 30.96 -13.40 -0.53
N SER A 62 30.02 -13.99 -1.26
CA SER A 62 29.37 -13.32 -2.38
C SER A 62 28.65 -12.07 -1.91
N THR A 63 28.76 -11.02 -2.71
CA THR A 63 28.03 -9.76 -2.48
C THR A 63 27.11 -9.47 -3.66
N LEU A 64 25.98 -8.87 -3.36
CA LEU A 64 25.06 -8.42 -4.38
C LEU A 64 24.69 -6.97 -4.10
N ASP A 65 24.95 -6.11 -5.05
CA ASP A 65 24.56 -4.70 -5.00
C ASP A 65 23.51 -4.46 -6.09
N GLY A 66 22.31 -4.07 -5.69
CA GLY A 66 21.18 -3.97 -6.60
C GLY A 66 20.38 -2.69 -6.43
N THR A 67 19.83 -2.22 -7.52
CA THR A 67 18.84 -1.14 -7.56
C THR A 67 17.55 -1.68 -8.13
N ILE A 68 16.46 -1.44 -7.41
CA ILE A 68 15.12 -1.91 -7.77
C ILE A 68 14.24 -0.70 -8.07
N LEU A 69 13.57 -0.74 -9.22
CA LEU A 69 12.46 0.16 -9.55
C LEU A 69 11.16 -0.56 -9.23
N PHE A 70 10.29 0.11 -8.49
CA PHE A 70 9.00 -0.51 -8.14
C PHE A 70 7.81 0.39 -8.51
N UNK A 71 6.62 -0.24 -8.73
CA UNK A 71 5.53 0.33 -9.09
C UNK A 71 4.43 -0.39 -8.54
N SER A 72 3.56 0.34 -8.08
CA SER A 72 2.26 -0.30 -7.85
C SER A 72 1.11 0.59 -8.30
N ALA A 73 -0.02 -0.04 -8.64
CA ALA A 73 -1.25 0.67 -9.01
C ALA A 73 -2.42 0.03 -8.24
N ARG A 74 -3.27 0.84 -7.63
CA ARG A 74 -4.44 0.41 -6.88
C ARG A 74 -5.65 1.13 -7.44
N TRP A 75 -6.70 0.39 -7.82
CA TRP A 75 -7.90 0.94 -8.42
C TRP A 75 -9.14 0.45 -7.68
N GLY A 76 -9.87 1.40 -7.08
CA GLY A 76 -11.17 1.14 -6.47
C GLY A 76 -12.26 1.16 -7.53
N PHE A 77 -12.84 0.00 -7.80
CA PHE A 77 -13.87 -0.14 -8.84
C PHE A 77 -15.08 -0.85 -8.24
N LEU A 78 -16.20 -0.74 -8.85
CA LEU A 78 -17.48 -1.36 -8.47
C LEU A 78 -17.98 -0.97 -7.06
N SER A 79 -17.19 -1.11 -6.01
CA SER A 79 -17.60 -0.80 -4.64
C SER A 79 -16.46 -0.21 -3.82
N GLU A 80 -16.82 0.41 -2.67
CA GLU A 80 -15.85 1.00 -1.73
C GLU A 80 -14.95 -0.05 -1.06
N ARG A 81 -15.34 -1.33 -1.15
CA ARG A 81 -14.64 -2.44 -0.50
C ARG A 81 -13.75 -3.24 -1.44
N LEU A 82 -13.86 -2.97 -2.74
CA LEU A 82 -13.20 -3.78 -3.77
C LEU A 82 -12.12 -2.97 -4.47
N GLU A 83 -10.92 -3.52 -4.52
CA GLU A 83 -9.74 -2.88 -5.10
C GLU A 83 -9.03 -3.87 -6.01
N LEU A 84 -8.72 -3.45 -7.23
CA LEU A 84 -7.78 -4.14 -8.10
C LEU A 84 -6.39 -3.60 -7.79
N THR A 85 -5.42 -4.47 -7.58
CA THR A 85 -4.05 -4.07 -7.25
C THR A 85 -3.04 -4.74 -8.18
N TYR A 86 -2.11 -3.95 -8.68
CA TYR A 86 -0.94 -4.42 -9.40
C TYR A 86 0.31 -4.00 -8.64
N GLN A 87 1.29 -4.90 -8.57
CA GLN A 87 2.61 -4.62 -8.00
C GLN A 87 3.68 -5.18 -8.93
N GLY A 88 4.56 -4.31 -9.37
CA GLY A 88 5.68 -4.69 -10.22
C GLY A 88 6.99 -4.18 -9.65
N SER A 89 8.05 -4.95 -9.83
CA SER A 89 9.40 -4.48 -9.50
C SER A 89 10.42 -5.08 -10.45
N PHE A 90 11.37 -4.25 -10.85
CA PHE A 90 12.44 -4.60 -11.77
C PHE A 90 13.78 -4.28 -11.13
N MET A 91 14.70 -5.23 -11.16
CA MET A 91 16.01 -5.11 -10.52
C MET A 91 17.14 -5.09 -11.54
N PHE A 92 18.11 -4.25 -11.26
CA PHE A 92 19.45 -4.25 -11.87
C PHE A 92 20.42 -4.57 -10.76
N ASP A 93 21.23 -5.61 -10.90
CA ASP A 93 22.21 -5.93 -9.87
C ASP A 93 23.57 -6.35 -10.44
N LYS A 94 24.53 -6.29 -9.53
CA LYS A 94 25.88 -6.81 -9.73
C LYS A 94 26.14 -7.83 -8.62
N LEU A 95 26.26 -9.09 -9.04
CA LEU A 95 26.59 -10.20 -8.14
C LEU A 95 28.09 -10.47 -8.27
N THR A 96 28.83 -10.37 -7.17
CA THR A 96 30.27 -10.65 -7.11
C THR A 96 30.47 -11.92 -6.30
N ASN A 97 31.13 -12.92 -6.87
CA ASN A 97 31.39 -14.21 -6.25
C ASN A 97 32.89 -14.47 -6.17
N LYS A 98 33.37 -14.90 -5.00
CA LYS A 98 34.79 -15.10 -4.71
C LYS A 98 35.22 -16.60 -4.75
N ILE A 99 34.68 -17.37 -5.70
CA ILE A 99 34.97 -18.81 -5.83
C ILE A 99 36.43 -19.05 -6.22
N SER A 100 37.07 -18.15 -6.92
CA SER A 100 38.41 -18.32 -7.46
C SER A 100 39.36 -17.22 -7.07
N ILE A 101 40.62 -17.33 -7.43
CA ILE A 101 41.64 -16.28 -7.23
C ILE A 101 41.21 -14.97 -7.85
N LYS A 102 40.47 -15.04 -8.95
CA LYS A 102 39.85 -13.86 -9.59
C LYS A 102 38.37 -13.82 -9.23
N GLU A 103 37.89 -12.66 -8.73
CA GLU A 103 36.47 -12.46 -8.46
C GLU A 103 35.67 -12.56 -9.76
N ILE A 104 34.55 -13.27 -9.70
CA ILE A 104 33.62 -13.39 -10.82
C ILE A 104 32.48 -12.39 -10.59
N GLU A 105 32.37 -11.45 -11.50
CA GLU A 105 31.31 -10.44 -11.49
C GLU A 105 30.25 -10.79 -12.54
N LEU A 106 29.00 -10.75 -12.15
CA LEU A 106 27.86 -11.01 -13.03
C LEU A 106 26.85 -9.87 -12.90
N GLU A 107 26.66 -9.15 -13.98
CA GLU A 107 25.59 -8.13 -14.06
C GLU A 107 24.30 -8.81 -14.51
N ARG A 108 23.23 -8.56 -13.77
CA ARG A 108 21.93 -9.18 -14.04
C ARG A 108 20.84 -8.09 -14.03
N LYS A 109 19.77 -8.38 -14.76
CA LYS A 109 18.57 -7.53 -14.75
C LYS A 109 17.33 -8.40 -15.00
N GLY A 110 16.22 -8.03 -14.39
CA GLY A 110 14.99 -8.78 -14.56
C GLY A 110 13.89 -8.34 -13.61
N PHE A 111 12.72 -8.91 -13.81
CA PHE A 111 11.58 -8.68 -12.93
C PHE A 111 11.72 -9.49 -11.65
N LEU A 112 11.67 -8.82 -10.49
CA LEU A 112 11.56 -9.48 -9.19
C LEU A 112 10.13 -9.94 -8.91
N GLN A 113 9.17 -9.12 -9.31
CA GLN A 113 7.77 -9.35 -9.00
C GLN A 113 6.89 -8.74 -10.08
N ASN A 114 5.83 -9.45 -10.46
CA ASN A 114 4.70 -8.94 -11.22
C ASN A 114 3.45 -9.60 -10.66
N PHE A 115 2.79 -8.92 -9.75
CA PHE A 115 1.60 -9.43 -9.06
C PHE A 115 0.38 -8.64 -9.52
N LEU A 116 -0.67 -9.36 -9.87
CA LEU A 116 -2.00 -8.79 -10.15
C LEU A 116 -3.00 -9.49 -9.24
N GLY A 117 -3.72 -8.70 -8.45
CA GLY A 117 -4.64 -9.25 -7.46
C GLY A 117 -5.87 -8.40 -7.24
N VAL A 118 -6.82 -8.99 -6.53
CA VAL A 118 -8.05 -8.32 -6.10
C VAL A 118 -8.08 -8.35 -4.59
N LYS A 119 -8.27 -7.18 -3.97
CA LYS A 119 -8.44 -7.04 -2.53
C LYS A 119 -9.91 -6.77 -2.21
N TYR A 120 -10.42 -7.43 -1.17
CA TYR A 120 -11.77 -7.23 -0.65
C TYR A 120 -11.74 -6.98 0.85
N LEU A 121 -12.31 -5.84 1.26
CA LEU A 121 -12.48 -5.47 2.67
C LEU A 121 -13.66 -6.24 3.25
N ILE A 122 -13.36 -7.25 4.08
CA ILE A 122 -14.35 -8.15 4.67
C ILE A 122 -15.09 -7.47 5.82
N TYR A 123 -14.33 -6.86 6.73
CA TYR A 123 -14.86 -6.29 7.97
C TYR A 123 -14.24 -4.92 8.24
N ASP A 124 -15.09 -3.95 8.61
CA ASP A 124 -14.69 -2.59 8.94
C ASP A 124 -15.37 -2.17 10.25
N PRO A 125 -14.64 -2.17 11.37
CA PRO A 125 -15.20 -1.76 12.66
C PRO A 125 -15.36 -0.23 12.79
N PHE A 126 -14.71 0.56 11.92
CA PHE A 126 -14.70 2.02 11.99
C PHE A 126 -15.84 2.66 11.19
N LYS A 127 -16.68 1.86 10.55
CA LYS A 127 -17.81 2.31 9.74
C LYS A 127 -18.87 3.08 10.54
N LYS A 128 -19.05 2.73 11.81
CA LYS A 128 -20.01 3.41 12.69
C LYS A 128 -19.31 4.59 13.37
N GLU A 129 -19.85 5.79 13.17
CA GLU A 129 -19.41 6.97 13.90
C GLU A 129 -19.58 6.77 15.40
N GLU A 130 -18.57 7.16 16.16
CA GLU A 130 -18.68 7.12 17.62
C GLU A 130 -19.52 8.29 18.10
N GLU A 131 -20.47 8.01 18.96
CA GLU A 131 -21.23 9.06 19.65
C GLU A 131 -20.27 9.89 20.52
N ILE A 132 -20.23 11.19 20.28
CA ILE A 132 -19.39 12.09 21.04
C ILE A 132 -19.98 12.27 22.44
N ASN A 133 -19.20 11.91 23.44
CA ASN A 133 -19.58 12.16 24.82
C ASN A 133 -19.27 13.62 25.15
N VAL A 134 -20.29 14.46 25.25
CA VAL A 134 -20.14 15.89 25.47
C VAL A 134 -19.65 16.22 26.89
N TYR A 135 -19.66 15.24 27.83
CA TYR A 135 -19.31 15.46 29.23
C TYR A 135 -17.88 15.02 29.58
N SER A 136 -17.22 14.28 28.72
CA SER A 136 -15.91 13.72 29.05
C SER A 136 -14.96 13.66 27.85
N TRP A 137 -13.93 14.49 27.90
CA TRP A 137 -12.84 14.44 26.91
C TRP A 137 -12.17 13.07 26.89
N ASN A 138 -11.94 12.49 28.07
CA ASN A 138 -11.25 11.19 28.19
C ASN A 138 -12.10 10.04 27.61
N ALA A 139 -13.41 10.12 27.71
CA ALA A 139 -14.30 9.12 27.09
C ALA A 139 -14.22 9.16 25.56
N ASN A 140 -13.91 10.31 24.98
CA ASN A 140 -13.76 10.44 23.53
C ASN A 140 -12.36 10.07 23.03
N ASN A 141 -11.32 10.48 23.80
CA ASN A 141 -9.93 10.40 23.34
C ASN A 141 -9.07 9.35 24.07
N GLY A 142 -9.62 8.73 25.11
CA GLY A 142 -8.92 7.67 25.85
C GLY A 142 -8.83 6.36 25.08
N PHE A 143 -7.93 5.49 25.52
CA PHE A 143 -7.78 4.16 24.96
C PHE A 143 -9.05 3.33 25.22
N LYS A 144 -9.60 2.75 24.18
CA LYS A 144 -10.77 1.85 24.27
C LYS A 144 -10.42 0.50 23.65
N LEU A 145 -10.72 -0.58 24.33
CA LEU A 145 -10.45 -1.94 23.83
C LEU A 145 -11.10 -2.22 22.47
N LYS A 146 -12.22 -1.58 22.16
CA LYS A 146 -12.88 -1.73 20.86
C LYS A 146 -12.01 -1.21 19.68
N HIS A 147 -11.08 -0.28 19.94
CA HIS A 147 -10.16 0.24 18.93
C HIS A 147 -9.11 -0.81 18.51
N LEU A 148 -8.93 -1.86 19.30
CA LEU A 148 -8.06 -2.98 18.93
C LEU A 148 -8.70 -3.94 17.95
N ILE A 149 -10.05 -3.89 17.81
CA ILE A 149 -10.73 -4.73 16.81
C ILE A 149 -10.32 -4.25 15.43
N PRO A 150 -9.65 -5.09 14.62
CA PRO A 150 -9.11 -4.62 13.35
C PRO A 150 -10.14 -4.63 12.22
N ALA A 151 -9.95 -3.76 11.25
CA ALA A 151 -10.48 -3.96 9.91
C ALA A 151 -9.76 -5.17 9.30
N VAL A 152 -10.46 -5.96 8.50
CA VAL A 152 -9.92 -7.20 7.91
C VAL A 152 -10.17 -7.22 6.42
N SER A 153 -9.14 -7.48 5.63
CA SER A 153 -9.26 -7.68 4.19
C SER A 153 -8.47 -8.89 3.71
N ILE A 154 -8.88 -9.41 2.58
CA ILE A 154 -8.17 -10.48 1.89
C ILE A 154 -7.80 -10.00 0.49
N THR A 155 -6.56 -10.28 0.07
CA THR A 155 -6.09 -10.05 -1.30
C THR A 155 -5.73 -11.39 -1.89
N LEU A 156 -6.25 -11.69 -3.07
CA LEU A 156 -5.91 -12.91 -3.81
C LEU A 156 -5.48 -12.52 -5.22
N GLY A 157 -4.43 -13.16 -5.72
CA GLY A 157 -3.94 -12.85 -7.06
C GLY A 157 -2.85 -13.79 -7.51
N GLY A 158 -2.29 -13.46 -8.66
CA GLY A 158 -1.22 -14.23 -9.27
C GLY A 158 0.06 -13.42 -9.45
N ASN A 159 1.17 -14.08 -9.23
CA ASN A 159 2.49 -13.61 -9.63
C ASN A 159 2.83 -14.19 -11.01
N PHE A 160 3.39 -13.37 -11.88
CA PHE A 160 3.78 -13.75 -13.23
C PHE A 160 5.28 -13.54 -13.41
N ILE A 161 5.97 -14.50 -14.01
CA ILE A 161 7.35 -14.34 -14.45
C ILE A 161 7.33 -13.92 -15.92
N PHE A 162 7.93 -12.80 -16.23
CA PHE A 162 8.12 -12.34 -17.61
C PHE A 162 9.56 -12.63 -18.05
N GLY A 163 9.70 -13.35 -19.15
CA GLY A 163 10.99 -13.76 -19.71
C GLY A 163 11.43 -15.15 -19.24
N GLU A 164 11.82 -16.00 -20.20
CA GLU A 164 12.26 -17.37 -19.91
C GLU A 164 13.57 -17.40 -19.10
N ASP A 165 14.41 -16.40 -19.27
CA ASP A 165 15.73 -16.31 -18.62
C ASP A 165 15.75 -15.32 -17.43
N ASN A 166 14.61 -15.11 -16.77
CA ASN A 166 14.58 -14.21 -15.62
C ASN A 166 15.48 -14.72 -14.50
N PRO A 167 16.50 -13.95 -14.08
CA PRO A 167 17.44 -14.41 -13.04
C PRO A 167 16.84 -14.42 -11.63
N TYR A 168 15.64 -13.86 -11.44
CA TYR A 168 15.00 -13.72 -10.13
C TYR A 168 13.61 -14.36 -10.09
N PRO A 169 13.49 -15.67 -10.27
CA PRO A 169 12.17 -16.29 -10.28
C PRO A 169 11.44 -16.03 -8.95
N PHE A 170 10.28 -15.37 -9.04
CA PHE A 170 9.45 -14.98 -7.90
C PHE A 170 10.23 -14.23 -6.80
N GLY A 171 11.21 -13.40 -7.20
CA GLY A 171 11.97 -12.56 -6.28
C GLY A 171 13.14 -13.24 -5.58
N ASP A 172 13.50 -14.45 -5.96
CA ASP A 172 14.64 -15.16 -5.37
C ASP A 172 15.95 -14.67 -6.01
N VAL A 173 16.59 -13.70 -5.36
CA VAL A 173 17.81 -13.05 -5.87
C VAL A 173 19.03 -13.96 -5.88
N PHE A 174 19.02 -15.05 -5.10
CA PHE A 174 20.13 -16.00 -5.00
C PHE A 174 19.84 -17.32 -5.71
N ASN A 175 18.77 -17.43 -6.48
CA ASN A 175 18.39 -18.69 -7.14
C ASN A 175 19.53 -19.30 -7.94
N THR A 176 20.32 -18.48 -8.64
CA THR A 176 21.47 -18.96 -9.44
C THR A 176 22.60 -19.52 -8.58
N LEU A 177 22.81 -18.98 -7.37
CA LEU A 177 23.85 -19.47 -6.46
C LEU A 177 23.49 -20.79 -5.77
N TYR A 178 22.20 -21.04 -5.59
CA TYR A 178 21.74 -22.26 -4.92
C TYR A 178 21.79 -23.51 -5.82
N ARG A 179 22.09 -23.33 -7.12
CA ARG A 179 22.29 -24.46 -8.01
C ARG A 179 23.57 -25.19 -7.62
N PRO A 180 23.57 -26.51 -7.53
CA PRO A 180 24.81 -27.25 -7.28
C PRO A 180 25.88 -26.88 -8.32
N ILE A 181 27.14 -26.75 -7.88
CA ILE A 181 28.27 -26.34 -8.73
C ILE A 181 28.39 -27.25 -9.95
N PHE A 182 28.12 -28.53 -9.77
CA PHE A 182 28.15 -29.52 -10.84
C PHE A 182 27.21 -29.14 -11.99
N PHE A 183 25.97 -28.74 -11.64
CA PHE A 183 24.98 -28.33 -12.65
C PHE A 183 25.29 -26.95 -13.28
N GLN A 184 25.95 -26.08 -12.53
CA GLN A 184 26.38 -24.78 -13.07
C GLN A 184 27.41 -24.97 -14.19
N ASN A 185 28.31 -25.95 -14.04
CA ASN A 185 29.41 -26.18 -14.98
C ASN A 185 28.99 -27.01 -16.22
N LEU A 186 27.98 -27.85 -16.11
CA LEU A 186 27.55 -28.72 -17.20
C LEU A 186 26.45 -28.18 -18.10
N ASN A 187 25.98 -26.96 -17.81
CA ASN A 187 24.91 -26.32 -18.59
C ASN A 187 23.67 -27.23 -18.74
N ILE A 188 23.42 -28.09 -17.75
CA ILE A 188 22.25 -28.96 -17.75
C ILE A 188 21.01 -28.09 -17.56
N PRO A 189 19.99 -28.21 -18.40
CA PRO A 189 18.76 -27.48 -18.21
C PRO A 189 18.14 -27.78 -16.85
N THR A 190 18.05 -26.77 -16.01
CA THR A 190 17.28 -26.90 -14.78
C THR A 190 15.79 -26.93 -15.12
N GLU A 191 15.01 -27.58 -14.30
CA GLU A 191 13.55 -27.55 -14.42
C GLU A 191 13.11 -26.09 -14.55
N LYS A 192 12.32 -25.81 -15.58
CA LYS A 192 11.79 -24.47 -15.80
C LYS A 192 10.88 -24.10 -14.64
N GLU A 193 11.18 -23.01 -13.99
CA GLU A 193 10.26 -22.45 -12.98
C GLU A 193 8.91 -22.14 -13.64
N PRO A 194 7.80 -22.48 -12.98
CA PRO A 194 6.50 -22.15 -13.56
C PRO A 194 6.37 -20.65 -13.74
N PHE A 195 5.78 -20.21 -14.84
CA PHE A 195 5.64 -18.78 -15.15
C PHE A 195 4.59 -18.09 -14.29
N PHE A 196 3.86 -18.83 -13.49
CA PHE A 196 2.72 -18.35 -12.71
C PHE A 196 2.68 -19.01 -11.33
N SER A 197 2.36 -18.23 -10.30
CA SER A 197 2.07 -18.74 -8.97
C SER A 197 0.95 -17.93 -8.32
N LEU A 198 0.25 -18.51 -7.36
CA LEU A 198 -0.79 -17.81 -6.61
C LEU A 198 -0.22 -17.21 -5.32
N ARG A 199 -0.77 -16.06 -4.94
CA ARG A 199 -0.47 -15.36 -3.70
C ARG A 199 -1.75 -14.93 -3.00
N GLY A 200 -1.82 -15.20 -1.69
CA GLY A 200 -2.88 -14.73 -0.82
C GLY A 200 -2.31 -13.88 0.31
N VAL A 201 -3.00 -12.79 0.64
CA VAL A 201 -2.65 -11.91 1.76
C VAL A 201 -3.89 -11.68 2.61
N LEU A 202 -3.78 -11.97 3.90
CA LEU A 202 -4.75 -11.57 4.92
C LEU A 202 -4.18 -10.34 5.61
N ALA A 203 -4.87 -9.20 5.49
CA ALA A 203 -4.43 -7.95 6.11
C ALA A 203 -5.41 -7.53 7.20
N THR A 204 -4.86 -7.12 8.35
CA THR A 204 -5.65 -6.52 9.43
C THR A 204 -5.10 -5.15 9.77
N GLN A 205 -5.97 -4.24 10.19
CA GLN A 205 -5.56 -2.86 10.51
C GLN A 205 -6.40 -2.31 11.67
N SER A 206 -5.72 -1.91 12.74
CA SER A 206 -6.33 -1.31 13.93
C SER A 206 -5.88 0.15 14.07
N HIS A 207 -6.80 1.01 14.50
CA HIS A 207 -6.52 2.44 14.75
C HIS A 207 -6.78 2.72 16.23
N PHE A 208 -5.81 3.29 16.93
CA PHE A 208 -5.97 3.57 18.36
C PHE A 208 -5.26 4.87 18.74
N LEU A 209 -5.74 5.46 19.83
CA LEU A 209 -5.23 6.74 20.36
C LEU A 209 -5.22 7.88 19.32
N GLY A 210 -6.06 7.79 18.28
CA GLY A 210 -6.21 8.80 17.24
C GLY A 210 -5.07 8.93 16.24
N THR A 211 -3.85 8.57 16.61
CA THR A 211 -2.65 8.79 15.80
C THR A 211 -1.82 7.54 15.53
N TRP A 212 -2.22 6.41 16.10
CA TRP A 212 -1.49 5.16 15.96
C TRP A 212 -2.26 4.18 15.06
N VAL A 213 -1.55 3.56 14.14
CA VAL A 213 -2.10 2.53 13.25
C VAL A 213 -1.22 1.29 13.37
N PHE A 214 -1.85 0.14 13.60
CA PHE A 214 -1.16 -1.14 13.62
C PHE A 214 -1.70 -2.01 12.49
N VAL A 215 -0.82 -2.42 11.60
CA VAL A 215 -1.15 -3.28 10.45
C VAL A 215 -0.47 -4.63 10.64
N THR A 216 -1.21 -5.70 10.41
CA THR A 216 -0.65 -7.06 10.35
C THR A 216 -1.02 -7.69 9.01
N ASN A 217 -0.04 -8.28 8.34
CA ASN A 217 -0.27 -9.09 7.16
C ASN A 217 0.20 -10.51 7.40
N PHE A 218 -0.58 -11.48 6.93
CA PHE A 218 -0.15 -12.88 6.79
C PHE A 218 -0.20 -13.21 5.31
N ILE A 219 0.92 -13.64 4.78
CA ILE A 219 1.11 -13.82 3.34
C ILE A 219 1.48 -15.28 3.07
N TYR A 220 0.76 -15.89 2.13
CA TYR A 220 1.11 -17.19 1.57
C TYR A 220 1.39 -16.98 0.10
N ASP A 221 2.63 -17.19 -0.29
CA ASP A 221 3.12 -16.88 -1.63
C ASP A 221 3.66 -18.12 -2.33
N ARG A 222 3.76 -18.05 -3.63
CA ARG A 222 4.30 -19.11 -4.51
C ARG A 222 3.49 -20.41 -4.42
N TYR A 223 2.20 -20.35 -4.13
CA TYR A 223 1.33 -21.51 -4.21
C TYR A 223 1.25 -21.97 -5.68
N LEU A 224 1.21 -23.25 -5.92
CA LEU A 224 1.37 -23.94 -7.20
C LEU A 224 2.83 -24.07 -7.67
N THR A 225 3.80 -23.73 -6.81
CA THR A 225 5.21 -24.01 -7.08
C THR A 225 5.75 -24.97 -6.01
N GLU A 226 6.90 -25.58 -6.29
CA GLU A 226 7.57 -26.46 -5.31
C GLU A 226 8.13 -25.66 -4.12
N LYS A 227 8.39 -24.37 -4.29
CA LYS A 227 9.09 -23.52 -3.31
C LYS A 227 8.16 -22.50 -2.70
N THR A 228 7.19 -22.94 -1.92
CA THR A 228 6.24 -22.04 -1.25
C THR A 228 6.95 -21.10 -0.25
N ALA A 229 6.40 -19.91 -0.08
CA ALA A 229 6.90 -18.94 0.89
C ALA A 229 5.76 -18.47 1.78
N LYS A 230 6.05 -18.37 3.07
CA LYS A 230 5.12 -17.81 4.06
C LYS A 230 5.78 -16.62 4.71
N SER A 231 5.04 -15.56 4.93
CA SER A 231 5.57 -14.43 5.68
C SER A 231 4.49 -13.74 6.49
N TYR A 232 4.93 -13.02 7.52
CA TYR A 232 4.09 -12.07 8.21
C TYR A 232 4.78 -10.71 8.18
N ILE A 233 3.99 -9.64 8.26
CA ILE A 233 4.49 -8.27 8.40
C ILE A 233 3.69 -7.61 9.52
N LEU A 234 4.39 -7.00 10.46
CA LEU A 234 3.82 -6.23 11.57
C LEU A 234 4.33 -4.80 11.44
N THR A 235 3.44 -3.85 11.25
CA THR A 235 3.81 -2.44 11.07
C THR A 235 3.08 -1.57 12.06
N LEU A 236 3.83 -0.81 12.84
CA LEU A 236 3.30 0.19 13.77
C LEU A 236 3.65 1.58 13.24
N THR A 237 2.63 2.35 12.91
CA THR A 237 2.78 3.73 12.39
C THR A 237 2.27 4.72 13.42
N HIS A 238 2.98 5.83 13.57
CA HIS A 238 2.59 6.96 14.42
C HIS A 238 2.62 8.27 13.64
N THR A 239 1.48 8.96 13.61
CA THR A 239 1.35 10.28 13.02
C THR A 239 1.52 11.33 14.12
N PHE A 240 2.73 11.89 14.23
CA PHE A 240 3.05 12.87 15.26
C PHE A 240 2.74 14.31 14.82
N HIS A 241 2.51 14.53 13.54
CA HIS A 241 2.13 15.81 12.94
C HIS A 241 1.19 15.53 11.75
N PRO A 242 0.20 16.36 11.46
CA PRO A 242 -0.71 16.08 10.34
C PRO A 242 -0.06 15.80 8.98
N LEU A 243 1.17 16.30 8.77
CA LEU A 243 1.91 16.07 7.52
C LEU A 243 2.99 15.00 7.65
N TRP A 244 3.29 14.51 8.85
CA TRP A 244 4.40 13.59 9.07
C TRP A 244 3.98 12.36 9.85
N SER A 245 4.35 11.21 9.34
CA SER A 245 4.24 9.94 10.06
C SER A 245 5.57 9.19 10.03
N VAL A 246 5.79 8.38 11.05
CA VAL A 246 6.94 7.47 11.16
C VAL A 246 6.42 6.06 11.41
N TYR A 247 7.21 5.06 11.06
CA TYR A 247 6.80 3.69 11.29
C TYR A 247 7.98 2.80 11.68
N LEU A 248 7.62 1.71 12.35
CA LEU A 248 8.50 0.56 12.62
C LEU A 248 7.82 -0.68 12.06
N GLU A 249 8.60 -1.53 11.40
CA GLU A 249 8.08 -2.72 10.76
C GLU A 249 8.99 -3.91 11.02
N ASN A 250 8.39 -5.06 11.30
CA ASN A 250 9.07 -6.35 11.35
C ASN A 250 8.41 -7.28 10.34
N GLU A 251 9.21 -7.90 9.51
CA GLU A 251 8.77 -8.95 8.59
C GLU A 251 9.50 -10.24 8.90
N GLY A 252 8.74 -11.31 9.11
CA GLY A 252 9.28 -12.67 9.19
C GLY A 252 9.03 -13.42 7.90
N LEU A 253 10.08 -13.92 7.27
CA LEU A 253 10.03 -14.69 6.03
C LEU A 253 10.41 -16.14 6.29
N PHE A 254 9.60 -17.08 5.83
CA PHE A 254 9.79 -18.51 6.00
C PHE A 254 9.72 -19.20 4.64
N THR A 255 10.86 -19.71 4.19
CA THR A 255 10.97 -20.48 2.94
C THR A 255 11.66 -21.80 3.22
N GLU A 256 11.66 -22.69 2.27
CA GLU A 256 12.37 -23.96 2.40
C GLU A 256 13.89 -23.80 2.50
N ARG A 257 14.43 -22.74 1.92
CA ARG A 257 15.87 -22.50 1.83
C ARG A 257 16.42 -21.74 3.02
N TYR A 258 15.66 -20.75 3.51
CA TYR A 258 16.11 -19.93 4.65
C TYR A 258 14.93 -19.25 5.32
N ASN A 259 15.14 -18.90 6.56
CA ASN A 259 14.22 -18.07 7.32
C ASN A 259 14.92 -16.75 7.65
N ASP A 260 14.18 -15.67 7.63
CA ASP A 260 14.76 -14.35 7.89
C ASP A 260 13.80 -13.47 8.70
N GLN A 261 14.39 -12.50 9.39
CA GLN A 261 13.69 -11.44 10.09
C GLN A 261 14.23 -10.12 9.59
N ILE A 262 13.34 -9.30 9.05
CA ILE A 262 13.69 -8.00 8.47
C ILE A 262 13.05 -6.92 9.33
N PHE A 263 13.83 -5.93 9.71
CA PHE A 263 13.37 -4.74 10.43
C PHE A 263 13.51 -3.53 9.53
N ARG A 264 12.43 -2.75 9.44
CA ARG A 264 12.43 -1.51 8.66
C ARG A 264 11.90 -0.36 9.52
N THR A 265 12.41 0.82 9.25
CA THR A 265 11.88 2.06 9.79
C THR A 265 11.90 3.13 8.71
N GLY A 266 11.02 4.09 8.82
CA GLY A 266 10.97 5.14 7.83
C GLY A 266 9.98 6.22 8.19
N ALA A 267 9.84 7.16 7.26
CA ALA A 267 8.94 8.29 7.42
C ALA A 267 8.19 8.56 6.12
N ALA A 268 7.01 9.11 6.27
CA ALA A 268 6.21 9.61 5.16
C ALA A 268 5.87 11.08 5.42
N TYR A 269 5.93 11.87 4.35
CA TYR A 269 5.58 13.29 4.34
C TYR A 269 4.43 13.52 3.37
N LEU A 270 3.34 14.05 3.87
CA LEU A 270 2.16 14.40 3.06
C LEU A 270 2.38 15.78 2.43
N LEU A 271 2.72 15.79 1.15
CA LEU A 271 2.95 17.04 0.39
C LEU A 271 1.62 17.71 0.04
N SER A 272 0.58 16.94 -0.20
CA SER A 272 -0.80 17.38 -0.41
C SER A 272 -1.75 16.21 -0.12
N ASP A 273 -3.05 16.45 -0.09
CA ASP A 273 -4.05 15.38 0.12
C ASP A 273 -3.91 14.21 -0.87
N ASN A 274 -3.27 14.46 -2.02
CA ASN A 274 -3.12 13.47 -3.09
C ASN A 274 -1.68 13.02 -3.32
N ILE A 275 -0.68 13.58 -2.62
CA ILE A 275 0.73 13.27 -2.85
C ILE A 275 1.43 13.01 -1.53
N GLN A 276 2.09 11.86 -1.42
CA GLN A 276 2.92 11.50 -0.29
C GLN A 276 4.35 11.19 -0.78
N LEU A 277 5.35 11.70 -0.07
CA LEU A 277 6.76 11.35 -0.25
C LEU A 277 7.16 10.41 0.88
N GLU A 278 8.09 9.49 0.62
CA GLU A 278 8.39 8.45 1.61
C GLU A 278 9.83 7.98 1.52
N GLY A 279 10.36 7.59 2.67
CA GLY A 279 11.71 7.02 2.76
C GLY A 279 11.79 5.94 3.83
N THR A 280 12.58 4.91 3.56
CA THR A 280 12.73 3.73 4.40
C THR A 280 14.18 3.29 4.45
N ILE A 281 14.60 2.81 5.61
CA ILE A 281 15.83 2.04 5.77
C ILE A 281 15.48 0.74 6.49
N GLY A 282 16.15 -0.35 6.10
CA GLY A 282 15.89 -1.65 6.72
C GLY A 282 17.11 -2.55 6.71
N VAL A 283 17.14 -3.46 7.65
CA VAL A 283 18.17 -4.49 7.77
C VAL A 283 17.52 -5.82 8.15
N ASN A 284 18.19 -6.92 7.85
CA ASN A 284 17.78 -8.22 8.36
C ASN A 284 18.68 -8.67 9.51
N THR A 285 18.30 -9.75 10.17
CA THR A 285 19.07 -10.31 11.28
C THR A 285 19.95 -11.49 10.86
N ASN A 286 19.76 -12.00 9.66
CA ASN A 286 20.49 -13.15 9.16
C ASN A 286 21.85 -12.72 8.59
N SER A 287 22.85 -13.61 8.65
CA SER A 287 24.16 -13.43 8.01
C SER A 287 24.31 -14.22 6.70
N TYR A 288 23.29 -15.02 6.37
CA TYR A 288 23.30 -15.92 5.19
C TYR A 288 22.02 -15.78 4.36
N PRO A 289 21.79 -14.64 3.68
CA PRO A 289 22.60 -13.41 3.58
C PRO A 289 22.27 -12.35 4.63
N SER A 290 23.21 -11.45 4.94
CA SER A 290 22.91 -10.17 5.56
C SER A 290 22.42 -9.19 4.48
N ALA A 291 21.53 -8.28 4.85
CA ALA A 291 20.88 -7.38 3.91
C ALA A 291 20.71 -5.95 4.48
N LEU A 292 20.93 -4.97 3.61
CA LEU A 292 20.62 -3.57 3.86
C LEU A 292 19.69 -3.08 2.75
N PHE A 293 18.61 -2.40 3.13
CA PHE A 293 17.61 -1.84 2.22
C PHE A 293 17.50 -0.34 2.44
N VAL A 294 17.53 0.46 1.39
CA VAL A 294 17.25 1.90 1.42
C VAL A 294 16.28 2.21 0.29
N ASN A 295 15.17 2.84 0.62
CA ASN A 295 14.06 3.02 -0.31
C ASN A 295 13.60 4.48 -0.27
N LEU A 296 13.31 5.05 -1.44
CA LEU A 296 12.69 6.36 -1.59
C LEU A 296 11.55 6.23 -2.60
N GLY A 297 10.41 6.82 -2.29
CA GLY A 297 9.24 6.69 -3.12
C GLY A 297 8.29 7.88 -3.08
N VAL A 298 7.33 7.82 -3.96
CA VAL A 298 6.24 8.77 -4.05
C VAL A 298 4.94 8.02 -4.31
N SER A 299 3.90 8.45 -3.63
CA SER A 299 2.54 7.95 -3.83
C SER A 299 1.67 9.08 -4.37
N TYR A 300 0.86 8.80 -5.38
CA TYR A 300 -0.01 9.77 -6.02
C TYR A 300 -1.41 9.21 -6.22
N ARG A 301 -2.41 10.01 -5.84
CA ARG A 301 -3.83 9.65 -5.90
C ARG A 301 -4.56 10.47 -6.94
N LEU A 302 -5.23 9.80 -7.87
CA LEU A 302 -6.19 10.37 -8.80
C LEU A 302 -7.59 10.12 -8.25
N ASN A 303 -8.32 11.20 -8.02
CA ASN A 303 -9.63 11.15 -7.39
C ASN A 303 -10.73 11.41 -8.43
N PHE A 304 -11.41 10.36 -8.85
CA PHE A 304 -12.60 10.41 -9.73
C PHE A 304 -13.87 10.07 -8.96
N HIS A 305 -13.79 10.05 -7.63
CA HIS A 305 -14.95 9.79 -6.79
C HIS A 305 -15.99 10.90 -6.95
N LYS A 306 -17.25 10.52 -7.11
CA LYS A 306 -18.37 11.46 -7.17
C LYS A 306 -19.25 11.21 -5.95
N ASP A 307 -19.28 12.17 -5.05
CA ASP A 307 -20.16 12.11 -3.90
C ASP A 307 -21.62 12.06 -4.37
N PHE A 308 -22.39 11.19 -3.76
CA PHE A 308 -23.83 11.18 -3.98
C PHE A 308 -24.43 12.37 -3.20
N ILE A 309 -24.55 13.50 -3.90
CA ILE A 309 -25.17 14.69 -3.32
C ILE A 309 -26.68 14.48 -3.31
N SER A 310 -27.28 14.44 -2.13
CA SER A 310 -28.73 14.28 -2.02
C SER A 310 -29.45 15.49 -2.64
N ALA A 311 -30.67 15.27 -3.14
CA ALA A 311 -31.49 16.36 -3.71
C ALA A 311 -31.65 17.49 -2.72
N ALA A 312 -31.83 17.20 -1.42
CA ALA A 312 -31.91 18.18 -0.35
C ALA A 312 -30.64 19.04 -0.22
N GLU A 313 -29.46 18.40 -0.37
CA GLU A 313 -28.18 19.10 -0.27
C GLU A 313 -27.89 19.97 -1.49
N ILE A 314 -28.33 19.54 -2.67
CA ILE A 314 -28.28 20.36 -3.90
C ILE A 314 -29.14 21.62 -3.71
N GLU A 315 -30.35 21.45 -3.21
CA GLU A 315 -31.29 22.53 -2.96
C GLU A 315 -30.74 23.50 -1.89
N TYR A 316 -30.16 22.99 -0.83
CA TYR A 316 -29.51 23.81 0.21
C TYR A 316 -28.31 24.61 -0.34
N LYS A 317 -27.44 23.98 -1.15
CA LYS A 317 -26.31 24.68 -1.79
C LYS A 317 -26.79 25.74 -2.75
N LYS A 318 -27.87 25.48 -3.48
CA LYS A 318 -28.50 26.45 -4.41
C LYS A 318 -29.09 27.66 -3.66
N SER A 319 -29.89 27.42 -2.62
CA SER A 319 -30.47 28.48 -1.80
C SER A 319 -29.42 29.37 -1.14
N LYS A 320 -28.33 28.76 -0.63
CA LYS A 320 -27.23 29.50 -0.01
C LYS A 320 -26.45 30.36 -1.03
N LYS A 321 -26.36 29.90 -2.28
CA LYS A 321 -25.73 30.67 -3.36
C LYS A 321 -26.61 31.88 -3.74
N GLU A 322 -27.92 31.66 -3.86
CA GLU A 322 -28.91 32.70 -4.16
C GLU A 322 -28.92 33.77 -3.05
N GLU A 323 -28.88 33.37 -1.78
CA GLU A 323 -28.79 34.27 -0.65
C GLU A 323 -27.52 35.14 -0.68
N LYS A 324 -26.38 34.55 -1.02
CA LYS A 324 -25.12 35.30 -1.17
C LYS A 324 -25.17 36.30 -2.31
N GLU A 325 -25.81 35.97 -3.43
CA GLU A 325 -25.97 36.89 -4.56
C GLU A 325 -26.95 38.01 -4.23
N LEU A 326 -28.04 37.69 -3.54
CA LEU A 326 -28.99 38.67 -3.06
C LEU A 326 -28.32 39.70 -2.12
N LYS A 327 -27.52 39.20 -1.16
CA LYS A 327 -26.75 40.07 -0.25
C LYS A 327 -25.76 40.97 -1.00
N LYS A 328 -25.11 40.46 -2.05
CA LYS A 328 -24.21 41.29 -2.89
C LYS A 328 -24.97 42.37 -3.64
N THR A 329 -26.11 42.02 -4.20
CA THR A 329 -26.97 42.96 -4.94
C THR A 329 -27.52 44.04 -4.02
N MET A 330 -27.99 43.69 -2.83
CA MET A 330 -28.44 44.66 -1.81
C MET A 330 -27.34 45.63 -1.40
N LYS A 331 -26.12 45.14 -1.15
CA LYS A 331 -24.96 45.98 -0.82
C LYS A 331 -24.63 46.94 -1.97
N LYS A 332 -24.75 46.49 -3.23
CA LYS A 332 -24.49 47.33 -4.40
C LYS A 332 -25.55 48.43 -4.56
N ASN A 333 -26.82 48.09 -4.36
CA ASN A 333 -27.93 49.04 -4.42
C ASN A 333 -27.85 50.09 -3.29
N ASN A 334 -27.60 49.68 -2.06
CA ASN A 334 -27.42 50.58 -0.93
C ASN A 334 -26.24 51.54 -1.14
N LYS A 335 -25.15 51.06 -1.75
CA LYS A 335 -24.00 51.89 -2.09
C LYS A 335 -24.34 52.92 -3.20
N ALA A 336 -25.15 52.52 -4.18
CA ALA A 336 -25.64 53.41 -5.25
C ALA A 336 -26.59 54.50 -4.72
N GLU A 337 -27.53 54.12 -3.84
CA GLU A 337 -28.45 55.06 -3.17
C GLU A 337 -27.70 56.08 -2.32
N LYS A 338 -26.74 55.62 -1.50
CA LYS A 338 -25.89 56.56 -0.72
C LYS A 338 -25.11 57.52 -1.62
N LYS A 339 -24.66 57.07 -2.78
CA LYS A 339 -23.96 57.94 -3.75
C LYS A 339 -24.90 58.93 -4.40
N ARG A 340 -26.17 58.55 -4.71
CA ARG A 340 -27.21 59.46 -5.24
C ARG A 340 -27.61 60.49 -4.19
N ALA A 341 -27.83 60.09 -2.94
CA ALA A 341 -28.17 61.00 -1.84
C ALA A 341 -27.05 62.01 -1.55
N ARG A 342 -25.79 61.61 -1.64
CA ARG A 342 -24.66 62.55 -1.49
C ARG A 342 -24.57 63.54 -2.65
N LYS A 343 -24.91 63.15 -3.88
CA LYS A 343 -24.94 64.06 -5.03
C LYS A 343 -26.08 65.07 -4.90
N ALA A 344 -27.25 64.60 -4.46
CA ALA A 344 -28.44 65.51 -4.24
C ALA A 344 -28.25 66.56 -3.13
N LYS A 345 -27.35 66.28 -2.15
CA LYS A 345 -27.03 67.28 -1.09
C LYS A 345 -25.92 68.26 -1.50
N ARG A 346 -25.30 68.09 -2.66
CA ARG A 346 -24.21 68.90 -3.14
C ARG A 346 -24.67 69.95 -4.19
N ASN A 347 -25.88 69.74 -4.73
CA ASN A 347 -26.59 70.67 -5.59
C ASN A 347 -27.59 71.44 -4.76
#